data_e4a4d6aa87c7946d110729196c8c8686
#
_entry.id   e4a4d6aa87c7946d110729196c8c8686
#
_cell.length_a   1.000
_cell.length_b   1.000
_cell.length_c   1.000
_cell.angle_alpha   90.00
_cell.angle_beta   90.00
_cell.angle_gamma   90.00
#
_symmetry.space_group_name_H-M   'P 1'
#
loop_
_entity.id
_entity.type
_entity.pdbx_description
1 polymer ?
#
loop_
_entity_poly.entity_id
_entity_poly.type
_entity_poly.pdbx_seq_one_letter_code
_entity_poly.pdbx_strand_id
1 'polypeptide(L)'
;SLVKNPVLLSLFVGTAVIATAYYTGYSYVEPYLQQIGGLSDEAITTSLMMFGVAGVIGSFLFARFYVGKRRRYWYIRASLAGVALALALMMPAALGGMGSVLAVFVLWGICGVSFNVAYQSEILRFAPPHAAAVATAIYSGIFNLGIGGGSAVGGAVSTAFGMGSVCFAGALIGAAAVAIACVFLIPAMRRTRPVE
;
A
#
# COMPACT_ATOMS: atom_id res chain seq x y z
N SER A 1 -12.44 -23.19 -7.23
CA SER A 1 -12.73 -22.29 -6.10
C SER A 1 -11.53 -21.36 -5.94
N LEU A 2 -11.75 -20.04 -6.03
CA LEU A 2 -10.70 -19.00 -5.95
C LEU A 2 -9.89 -19.10 -4.64
N VAL A 3 -10.55 -19.46 -3.54
CA VAL A 3 -9.92 -19.57 -2.20
C VAL A 3 -8.99 -20.79 -2.08
N LYS A 4 -9.11 -21.77 -2.95
CA LYS A 4 -8.20 -22.94 -2.97
C LYS A 4 -6.88 -22.65 -3.68
N ASN A 5 -6.78 -21.55 -4.42
CA ASN A 5 -5.54 -21.13 -5.05
C ASN A 5 -4.68 -20.39 -4.02
N PRO A 6 -3.50 -20.91 -3.64
CA PRO A 6 -2.67 -20.33 -2.60
C PRO A 6 -2.13 -18.93 -2.97
N VAL A 7 -1.99 -18.64 -4.27
CA VAL A 7 -1.59 -17.31 -4.74
C VAL A 7 -2.70 -16.31 -4.53
N LEU A 8 -3.93 -16.64 -4.95
CA LEU A 8 -5.08 -15.74 -4.78
C LEU A 8 -5.38 -15.51 -3.31
N LEU A 9 -5.33 -16.55 -2.48
CA LEU A 9 -5.51 -16.41 -1.03
C LEU A 9 -4.45 -15.48 -0.43
N SER A 10 -3.18 -15.66 -0.79
CA SER A 10 -2.09 -14.81 -0.31
C SER A 10 -2.22 -13.36 -0.78
N LEU A 11 -2.71 -13.13 -2.01
CA LEU A 11 -3.01 -11.80 -2.54
C LEU A 11 -4.15 -11.14 -1.76
N PHE A 12 -5.23 -11.86 -1.48
CA PHE A 12 -6.38 -11.34 -0.73
C PHE A 12 -6.00 -10.98 0.71
N VAL A 13 -5.29 -11.87 1.41
CA VAL A 13 -4.78 -11.59 2.77
C VAL A 13 -3.79 -10.42 2.75
N GLY A 14 -2.84 -10.43 1.82
CA GLY A 14 -1.90 -9.35 1.64
C GLY A 14 -2.59 -8.00 1.36
N THR A 15 -3.66 -8.01 0.53
CA THR A 15 -4.47 -6.81 0.25
C THR A 15 -5.12 -6.27 1.52
N ALA A 16 -5.75 -7.12 2.34
CA ALA A 16 -6.35 -6.70 3.59
C ALA A 16 -5.34 -6.00 4.50
N VAL A 17 -4.16 -6.60 4.67
CA VAL A 17 -3.13 -6.08 5.58
C VAL A 17 -2.49 -4.80 5.03
N ILE A 18 -2.12 -4.75 3.74
CA ILE A 18 -1.47 -3.55 3.19
C ILE A 18 -2.45 -2.37 3.04
N ALA A 19 -3.71 -2.62 2.69
CA ALA A 19 -4.73 -1.57 2.65
C ALA A 19 -4.99 -1.01 4.05
N THR A 20 -5.09 -1.87 5.07
CA THR A 20 -5.18 -1.44 6.46
C THR A 20 -3.97 -0.58 6.85
N ALA A 21 -2.74 -1.03 6.57
CA ALA A 21 -1.52 -0.26 6.83
C ALA A 21 -1.55 1.13 6.19
N TYR A 22 -1.86 1.15 4.90
CA TYR A 22 -1.89 2.36 4.09
C TYR A 22 -2.89 3.38 4.63
N TYR A 23 -4.12 2.93 4.90
CA TYR A 23 -5.20 3.82 5.34
C TYR A 23 -5.15 4.14 6.84
N THR A 24 -4.38 3.40 7.65
CA THR A 24 -4.05 3.82 9.02
C THR A 24 -3.33 5.17 9.00
N GLY A 25 -2.39 5.41 8.09
CA GLY A 25 -1.74 6.71 7.93
C GLY A 25 -2.52 7.70 7.08
N TYR A 26 -3.01 7.25 5.91
CA TYR A 26 -3.61 8.14 4.91
C TYR A 26 -4.88 8.84 5.40
N SER A 27 -5.74 8.17 6.16
CA SER A 27 -6.98 8.76 6.68
C SER A 27 -6.74 9.89 7.68
N TYR A 28 -5.55 9.96 8.25
CA TYR A 28 -5.15 10.96 9.25
C TYR A 28 -4.03 11.87 8.77
N VAL A 29 -3.68 11.82 7.51
CA VAL A 29 -2.52 12.55 6.97
C VAL A 29 -2.64 14.05 7.12
N GLU A 30 -3.82 14.61 6.90
CA GLU A 30 -4.07 16.05 7.04
C GLU A 30 -3.91 16.50 8.50
N PRO A 31 -4.68 16.01 9.49
CA PRO A 31 -4.48 16.38 10.87
C PRO A 31 -3.08 16.01 11.41
N TYR A 32 -2.45 14.98 10.87
CA TYR A 32 -1.08 14.63 11.21
C TYR A 32 -0.08 15.72 10.81
N LEU A 33 -0.16 16.21 9.57
CA LEU A 33 0.73 17.25 9.08
C LEU A 33 0.47 18.61 9.74
N GLN A 34 -0.79 18.91 10.10
CA GLN A 34 -1.13 20.09 10.87
C GLN A 34 -0.57 20.05 12.29
N GLN A 35 -0.84 18.95 13.03
CA GLN A 35 -0.53 18.87 14.45
C GLN A 35 0.95 18.56 14.73
N ILE A 36 1.58 17.69 13.91
CA ILE A 36 2.96 17.25 14.10
C ILE A 36 3.92 18.12 13.29
N GLY A 37 3.56 18.45 12.04
CA GLY A 37 4.40 19.21 11.12
C GLY A 37 4.20 20.72 11.20
N GLY A 38 3.10 21.19 11.82
CA GLY A 38 2.76 22.61 11.84
C GLY A 38 2.56 23.20 10.42
N LEU A 39 2.20 22.38 9.43
CA LEU A 39 2.07 22.81 8.05
C LEU A 39 0.74 23.54 7.84
N SER A 40 0.75 24.56 6.98
CA SER A 40 -0.45 25.27 6.55
C SER A 40 -1.30 24.41 5.61
N ASP A 41 -2.61 24.72 5.51
CA ASP A 41 -3.54 24.03 4.62
C ASP A 41 -3.10 24.06 3.16
N GLU A 42 -2.47 25.15 2.71
CA GLU A 42 -1.89 25.26 1.37
C GLU A 42 -0.72 24.31 1.15
N ALA A 43 0.16 24.16 2.14
CA ALA A 43 1.28 23.22 2.10
C ALA A 43 0.81 21.77 2.07
N ILE A 44 -0.22 21.45 2.86
CA ILE A 44 -0.84 20.12 2.90
C ILE A 44 -1.50 19.81 1.55
N THR A 45 -2.28 20.74 1.02
CA THR A 45 -2.92 20.59 -0.30
C THR A 45 -1.88 20.34 -1.39
N THR A 46 -0.80 21.14 -1.40
CA THR A 46 0.31 20.96 -2.35
C THR A 46 0.96 19.58 -2.21
N SER A 47 1.15 19.10 -0.98
CA SER A 47 1.69 17.77 -0.72
C SER A 47 0.77 16.65 -1.24
N LEU A 48 -0.53 16.77 -1.04
CA LEU A 48 -1.53 15.81 -1.54
C LEU A 48 -1.62 15.83 -3.08
N MET A 49 -1.50 16.99 -3.72
CA MET A 49 -1.41 17.08 -5.18
C MET A 49 -0.17 16.38 -5.70
N MET A 50 0.99 16.62 -5.08
CA MET A 50 2.24 15.95 -5.46
C MET A 50 2.16 14.43 -5.25
N PHE A 51 1.51 13.98 -4.17
CA PHE A 51 1.22 12.57 -3.93
C PHE A 51 0.41 11.94 -5.10
N GLY A 52 -0.63 12.64 -5.58
CA GLY A 52 -1.42 12.21 -6.74
C GLY A 52 -0.58 12.11 -8.02
N VAL A 53 0.22 13.13 -8.32
CA VAL A 53 1.16 13.13 -9.47
C VAL A 53 2.17 11.98 -9.35
N ALA A 54 2.72 11.75 -8.16
CA ALA A 54 3.63 10.65 -7.89
C ALA A 54 2.96 9.28 -8.14
N GLY A 55 1.66 9.15 -7.85
CA GLY A 55 0.89 7.96 -8.17
C GLY A 55 0.81 7.69 -9.68
N VAL A 56 0.63 8.72 -10.50
CA VAL A 56 0.68 8.59 -11.97
C VAL A 56 2.05 8.09 -12.42
N ILE A 57 3.13 8.64 -11.87
CA ILE A 57 4.50 8.16 -12.14
C ILE A 57 4.64 6.68 -11.75
N GLY A 58 4.06 6.27 -10.61
CA GLY A 58 4.02 4.87 -10.18
C GLY A 58 3.39 3.93 -11.21
N SER A 59 2.32 4.35 -11.88
CA SER A 59 1.67 3.60 -12.97
C SER A 59 2.61 3.43 -14.18
N PHE A 60 3.33 4.46 -14.58
CA PHE A 60 4.32 4.36 -15.66
C PHE A 60 5.49 3.45 -15.28
N LEU A 61 5.98 3.54 -14.05
CA LEU A 61 7.04 2.66 -13.56
C LEU A 61 6.58 1.20 -13.54
N PHE A 62 5.31 0.94 -13.17
CA PHE A 62 4.74 -0.39 -13.28
C PHE A 62 4.81 -0.90 -14.72
N ALA A 63 4.30 -0.14 -15.69
CA ALA A 63 4.31 -0.54 -17.10
C ALA A 63 5.73 -0.83 -17.62
N ARG A 64 6.73 -0.06 -17.17
CA ARG A 64 8.12 -0.19 -17.62
C ARG A 64 8.89 -1.32 -16.95
N PHE A 65 8.66 -1.58 -15.67
CA PHE A 65 9.50 -2.47 -14.86
C PHE A 65 8.83 -3.79 -14.46
N TYR A 66 7.51 -3.89 -14.57
CA TYR A 66 6.76 -5.08 -14.20
C TYR A 66 6.78 -6.16 -15.30
N VAL A 67 7.98 -6.52 -15.77
CA VAL A 67 8.19 -7.46 -16.88
C VAL A 67 9.04 -8.64 -16.41
N GLY A 68 8.59 -9.87 -16.74
CA GLY A 68 9.32 -11.10 -16.38
C GLY A 68 9.20 -11.50 -14.90
N LYS A 69 9.33 -12.81 -14.61
CA LYS A 69 9.06 -13.38 -13.27
C LYS A 69 9.89 -12.74 -12.16
N ARG A 70 11.23 -12.64 -12.35
CA ARG A 70 12.14 -12.14 -11.31
C ARG A 70 11.88 -10.68 -10.97
N ARG A 71 11.62 -9.83 -11.99
CA ARG A 71 11.35 -8.40 -11.80
C ARG A 71 10.02 -8.17 -11.08
N ARG A 72 8.97 -8.97 -11.35
CA ARG A 72 7.69 -8.90 -10.67
C ARG A 72 7.81 -9.14 -9.16
N TYR A 73 8.54 -10.18 -8.75
CA TYR A 73 8.75 -10.47 -7.33
C TYR A 73 9.51 -9.36 -6.61
N TRP A 74 10.50 -8.78 -7.29
CA TRP A 74 11.22 -7.64 -6.75
C TRP A 74 10.32 -6.41 -6.65
N TYR A 75 9.53 -6.13 -7.69
CA TYR A 75 8.64 -4.98 -7.77
C TYR A 75 7.57 -5.00 -6.67
N ILE A 76 6.92 -6.16 -6.46
CA ILE A 76 5.95 -6.35 -5.37
C ILE A 76 6.60 -6.05 -4.01
N ARG A 77 7.78 -6.62 -3.75
CA ARG A 77 8.48 -6.37 -2.47
C ARG A 77 8.87 -4.91 -2.31
N ALA A 78 9.43 -4.32 -3.34
CA ALA A 78 9.89 -2.93 -3.30
C ALA A 78 8.72 -1.95 -3.09
N SER A 79 7.58 -2.16 -3.77
CA SER A 79 6.42 -1.29 -3.59
C SER A 79 5.80 -1.41 -2.20
N LEU A 80 5.65 -2.62 -1.66
CA LEU A 80 5.15 -2.81 -0.28
C LEU A 80 6.11 -2.24 0.76
N ALA A 81 7.42 -2.52 0.62
CA ALA A 81 8.45 -1.98 1.51
C ALA A 81 8.52 -0.46 1.42
N GLY A 82 8.35 0.12 0.24
CA GLY A 82 8.30 1.56 0.04
C GLY A 82 7.13 2.23 0.75
N VAL A 83 5.94 1.60 0.75
CA VAL A 83 4.79 2.07 1.54
C VAL A 83 5.10 2.03 3.05
N ALA A 84 5.60 0.90 3.54
CA ALA A 84 5.95 0.75 4.96
C ALA A 84 7.04 1.77 5.38
N LEU A 85 8.05 1.97 4.52
CA LEU A 85 9.11 2.96 4.74
C LEU A 85 8.57 4.40 4.73
N ALA A 86 7.70 4.74 3.79
CA ALA A 86 7.10 6.07 3.73
C ALA A 86 6.31 6.38 5.01
N LEU A 87 5.54 5.42 5.51
CA LEU A 87 4.82 5.54 6.78
C LEU A 87 5.79 5.68 7.97
N ALA A 88 6.88 4.91 8.00
CA ALA A 88 7.90 5.01 9.06
C ALA A 88 8.64 6.36 9.05
N LEU A 89 8.87 6.92 7.87
CA LEU A 89 9.57 8.20 7.69
C LEU A 89 8.64 9.41 7.85
N MET A 90 7.33 9.23 8.02
CA MET A 90 6.38 10.34 8.05
C MET A 90 6.64 11.28 9.23
N MET A 91 6.98 10.74 10.41
CA MET A 91 7.27 11.57 11.59
C MET A 91 8.52 12.44 11.42
N PRO A 92 9.71 11.90 11.10
CA PRO A 92 10.88 12.74 10.84
C PRO A 92 10.68 13.68 9.65
N ALA A 93 9.88 13.30 8.64
CA ALA A 93 9.58 14.17 7.52
C ALA A 93 8.69 15.35 7.93
N ALA A 94 7.66 15.12 8.73
CA ALA A 94 6.79 16.21 9.23
C ALA A 94 7.58 17.21 10.08
N LEU A 95 8.49 16.74 10.93
CA LEU A 95 9.37 17.60 11.72
C LEU A 95 10.46 18.31 10.89
N GLY A 96 10.85 17.73 9.76
CA GLY A 96 11.84 18.28 8.84
C GLY A 96 11.29 19.33 7.86
N GLY A 97 9.98 19.59 7.91
CA GLY A 97 9.31 20.60 7.09
C GLY A 97 8.89 20.14 5.69
N MET A 98 8.38 21.07 4.90
CA MET A 98 7.71 20.83 3.63
C MET A 98 8.52 19.98 2.63
N GLY A 99 9.83 20.22 2.50
CA GLY A 99 10.67 19.50 1.52
C GLY A 99 10.79 18.01 1.82
N SER A 100 10.93 17.64 3.10
CA SER A 100 10.99 16.25 3.55
C SER A 100 9.64 15.56 3.42
N VAL A 101 8.54 16.25 3.70
CA VAL A 101 7.17 15.76 3.50
C VAL A 101 6.94 15.44 2.02
N LEU A 102 7.28 16.36 1.12
CA LEU A 102 7.15 16.13 -0.33
C LEU A 102 7.93 14.89 -0.80
N ALA A 103 9.16 14.70 -0.32
CA ALA A 103 9.97 13.54 -0.67
C ALA A 103 9.30 12.22 -0.22
N VAL A 104 8.76 12.17 1.00
CA VAL A 104 8.05 11.00 1.53
C VAL A 104 6.73 10.78 0.78
N PHE A 105 6.01 11.84 0.44
CA PHE A 105 4.77 11.74 -0.34
C PHE A 105 5.00 11.22 -1.76
N VAL A 106 6.09 11.64 -2.41
CA VAL A 106 6.48 11.08 -3.72
C VAL A 106 6.77 9.59 -3.60
N LEU A 107 7.55 9.17 -2.60
CA LEU A 107 7.79 7.75 -2.35
C LEU A 107 6.49 6.98 -2.10
N TRP A 108 5.63 7.51 -1.23
CA TRP A 108 4.38 6.88 -0.85
C TRP A 108 3.40 6.78 -2.02
N GLY A 109 3.24 7.85 -2.81
CA GLY A 109 2.38 7.89 -3.99
C GLY A 109 2.82 6.88 -5.06
N ILE A 110 4.13 6.87 -5.40
CA ILE A 110 4.69 5.90 -6.35
C ILE A 110 4.45 4.46 -5.86
N CYS A 111 4.84 4.15 -4.63
CA CYS A 111 4.76 2.79 -4.10
C CYS A 111 3.30 2.35 -3.86
N GLY A 112 2.42 3.27 -3.46
CA GLY A 112 1.01 3.01 -3.23
C GLY A 112 0.26 2.59 -4.49
N VAL A 113 0.44 3.31 -5.59
CA VAL A 113 -0.15 2.93 -6.87
C VAL A 113 0.53 1.68 -7.43
N SER A 114 1.84 1.58 -7.30
CA SER A 114 2.62 0.43 -7.79
C SER A 114 2.16 -0.90 -7.20
N PHE A 115 1.97 -1.00 -5.87
CA PHE A 115 1.51 -2.25 -5.27
C PHE A 115 0.07 -2.58 -5.67
N ASN A 116 -0.79 -1.56 -5.73
CA ASN A 116 -2.20 -1.75 -6.08
C ASN A 116 -2.35 -2.35 -7.48
N VAL A 117 -1.69 -1.75 -8.48
CA VAL A 117 -1.72 -2.25 -9.87
C VAL A 117 -1.05 -3.62 -10.00
N ALA A 118 0.06 -3.85 -9.27
CA ALA A 118 0.75 -5.14 -9.27
C ALA A 118 -0.15 -6.26 -8.70
N TYR A 119 -0.83 -6.02 -7.59
CA TYR A 119 -1.73 -7.00 -6.98
C TYR A 119 -2.93 -7.31 -7.88
N GLN A 120 -3.57 -6.28 -8.46
CA GLN A 120 -4.66 -6.49 -9.43
C GLN A 120 -4.19 -7.29 -10.65
N SER A 121 -3.01 -6.98 -11.19
CA SER A 121 -2.42 -7.70 -12.32
C SER A 121 -2.18 -9.18 -12.00
N GLU A 122 -1.67 -9.50 -10.80
CA GLU A 122 -1.46 -10.90 -10.42
C GLU A 122 -2.78 -11.63 -10.11
N ILE A 123 -3.78 -10.94 -9.55
CA ILE A 123 -5.11 -11.52 -9.37
C ILE A 123 -5.70 -11.95 -10.72
N LEU A 124 -5.70 -11.07 -11.73
CA LEU A 124 -6.17 -11.38 -13.06
C LEU A 124 -5.39 -12.53 -13.72
N ARG A 125 -4.10 -12.62 -13.43
CA ARG A 125 -3.22 -13.62 -13.98
C ARG A 125 -3.40 -15.04 -13.39
N PHE A 126 -3.77 -15.12 -12.10
CA PHE A 126 -3.96 -16.39 -11.41
C PHE A 126 -5.43 -16.78 -11.25
N ALA A 127 -6.36 -15.90 -11.57
CA ALA A 127 -7.79 -16.22 -11.60
C ALA A 127 -8.15 -16.93 -12.91
N PRO A 128 -9.01 -17.97 -12.86
CA PRO A 128 -9.56 -18.57 -14.06
C PRO A 128 -10.32 -17.50 -14.88
N PRO A 129 -10.26 -17.54 -16.23
CA PRO A 129 -10.90 -16.52 -17.09
C PRO A 129 -12.39 -16.30 -16.79
N HIS A 130 -13.14 -17.38 -16.53
CA HIS A 130 -14.57 -17.32 -16.17
C HIS A 130 -14.84 -16.72 -14.79
N ALA A 131 -13.83 -16.59 -13.93
CA ALA A 131 -13.94 -16.07 -12.56
C ALA A 131 -13.12 -14.78 -12.34
N ALA A 132 -12.53 -14.21 -13.38
CA ALA A 132 -11.68 -13.02 -13.27
C ALA A 132 -12.45 -11.81 -12.72
N ALA A 133 -13.68 -11.58 -13.18
CA ALA A 133 -14.53 -10.50 -12.67
C ALA A 133 -14.86 -10.68 -11.18
N VAL A 134 -15.16 -11.92 -10.76
CA VAL A 134 -15.44 -12.24 -9.34
C VAL A 134 -14.19 -12.03 -8.49
N ALA A 135 -13.02 -12.47 -8.97
CA ALA A 135 -11.76 -12.29 -8.25
C ALA A 135 -11.42 -10.80 -8.05
N THR A 136 -11.64 -9.98 -9.07
CA THR A 136 -11.46 -8.53 -8.99
C THR A 136 -12.47 -7.87 -8.04
N ALA A 137 -13.72 -8.30 -8.05
CA ALA A 137 -14.75 -7.83 -7.13
C ALA A 137 -14.39 -8.16 -5.66
N ILE A 138 -13.91 -9.37 -5.39
CA ILE A 138 -13.41 -9.79 -4.07
C ILE A 138 -12.23 -8.91 -3.65
N TYR A 139 -11.26 -8.68 -4.54
CA TYR A 139 -10.14 -7.79 -4.27
C TYR A 139 -10.61 -6.38 -3.87
N SER A 140 -11.52 -5.79 -4.66
CA SER A 140 -12.05 -4.46 -4.38
C SER A 140 -12.82 -4.41 -3.04
N GLY A 141 -13.60 -5.42 -2.73
CA GLY A 141 -14.29 -5.55 -1.45
C GLY A 141 -13.32 -5.62 -0.27
N ILE A 142 -12.29 -6.46 -0.37
CA ILE A 142 -11.24 -6.59 0.66
C ILE A 142 -10.45 -5.27 0.80
N PHE A 143 -10.14 -4.62 -0.31
CA PHE A 143 -9.45 -3.34 -0.29
C PHE A 143 -10.27 -2.27 0.46
N ASN A 144 -11.60 -2.19 0.19
CA ASN A 144 -12.50 -1.28 0.91
C ASN A 144 -12.64 -1.63 2.40
N LEU A 145 -12.66 -2.91 2.76
CA LEU A 145 -12.59 -3.32 4.17
C LEU A 145 -11.27 -2.88 4.81
N GLY A 146 -10.17 -2.92 4.07
CA GLY A 146 -8.89 -2.40 4.50
C GLY A 146 -8.89 -0.89 4.71
N ILE A 147 -9.60 -0.12 3.87
CA ILE A 147 -9.81 1.33 4.06
C ILE A 147 -10.50 1.59 5.40
N GLY A 148 -11.65 0.97 5.62
CA GLY A 148 -12.42 1.12 6.86
C GLY A 148 -11.65 0.64 8.09
N GLY A 149 -11.03 -0.53 7.99
CA GLY A 149 -10.20 -1.11 9.06
C GLY A 149 -8.99 -0.23 9.40
N GLY A 150 -8.30 0.29 8.39
CA GLY A 150 -7.17 1.21 8.58
C GLY A 150 -7.58 2.51 9.25
N SER A 151 -8.68 3.11 8.80
CA SER A 151 -9.22 4.32 9.42
C SER A 151 -9.61 4.08 10.89
N ALA A 152 -10.24 2.94 11.20
CA ALA A 152 -10.58 2.58 12.57
C ALA A 152 -9.35 2.37 13.45
N VAL A 153 -8.32 1.66 12.94
CA VAL A 153 -7.04 1.46 13.63
C VAL A 153 -6.34 2.79 13.87
N GLY A 154 -6.27 3.66 12.85
CA GLY A 154 -5.67 4.98 12.98
C GLY A 154 -6.36 5.84 14.04
N GLY A 155 -7.71 5.81 14.10
CA GLY A 155 -8.48 6.49 15.13
C GLY A 155 -8.21 5.96 16.54
N ALA A 156 -8.21 4.65 16.71
CA ALA A 156 -7.90 4.02 17.97
C ALA A 156 -6.46 4.36 18.46
N VAL A 157 -5.48 4.29 17.55
CA VAL A 157 -4.08 4.65 17.85
C VAL A 157 -3.95 6.12 18.21
N SER A 158 -4.58 7.01 17.40
CA SER A 158 -4.58 8.45 17.67
C SER A 158 -5.14 8.79 19.04
N THR A 159 -6.24 8.14 19.43
CA THR A 159 -6.88 8.36 20.74
C THR A 159 -6.05 7.81 21.89
N ALA A 160 -5.45 6.63 21.73
CA ALA A 160 -4.72 5.94 22.81
C ALA A 160 -3.27 6.44 22.99
N PHE A 161 -2.58 6.77 21.87
CA PHE A 161 -1.12 7.04 21.87
C PHE A 161 -0.77 8.39 21.21
N GLY A 162 -1.78 9.15 20.79
CA GLY A 162 -1.59 10.44 20.14
C GLY A 162 -1.35 10.34 18.63
N MET A 163 -1.54 11.47 17.95
CA MET A 163 -1.46 11.57 16.47
C MET A 163 -0.11 11.13 15.92
N GLY A 164 0.99 11.43 16.59
CA GLY A 164 2.35 11.07 16.16
C GLY A 164 2.57 9.56 15.97
N SER A 165 1.80 8.72 16.67
CA SER A 165 1.93 7.26 16.62
C SER A 165 1.20 6.61 15.44
N VAL A 166 0.30 7.33 14.75
CA VAL A 166 -0.58 6.78 13.71
C VAL A 166 0.20 6.21 12.52
N CYS A 167 1.11 7.00 11.96
CA CYS A 167 1.91 6.55 10.82
C CYS A 167 2.88 5.42 11.21
N PHE A 168 3.40 5.42 12.43
CA PHE A 168 4.25 4.33 12.91
C PHE A 168 3.46 3.02 13.06
N ALA A 169 2.24 3.06 13.56
CA ALA A 169 1.36 1.89 13.60
C ALA A 169 1.08 1.36 12.17
N GLY A 170 0.79 2.26 11.21
CA GLY A 170 0.67 1.91 9.80
C GLY A 170 1.94 1.25 9.25
N ALA A 171 3.13 1.75 9.62
CA ALA A 171 4.40 1.17 9.20
C ALA A 171 4.62 -0.26 9.74
N LEU A 172 4.24 -0.53 10.97
CA LEU A 172 4.31 -1.88 11.56
C LEU A 172 3.40 -2.86 10.84
N ILE A 173 2.16 -2.46 10.55
CA ILE A 173 1.21 -3.28 9.77
C ILE A 173 1.75 -3.46 8.34
N GLY A 174 2.34 -2.41 7.74
CA GLY A 174 2.99 -2.48 6.44
C GLY A 174 4.17 -3.46 6.40
N ALA A 175 4.98 -3.50 7.45
CA ALA A 175 6.05 -4.48 7.59
C ALA A 175 5.51 -5.92 7.65
N ALA A 176 4.37 -6.14 8.32
CA ALA A 176 3.68 -7.43 8.30
C ALA A 176 3.20 -7.81 6.88
N ALA A 177 2.70 -6.84 6.09
CA ALA A 177 2.33 -7.09 4.69
C ALA A 177 3.55 -7.49 3.83
N VAL A 178 4.71 -6.86 4.03
CA VAL A 178 5.97 -7.25 3.39
C VAL A 178 6.37 -8.68 3.77
N ALA A 179 6.26 -9.03 5.05
CA ALA A 179 6.56 -10.38 5.52
C ALA A 179 5.63 -11.42 4.89
N ILE A 180 4.32 -11.15 4.83
CA ILE A 180 3.33 -12.01 4.16
C ILE A 180 3.69 -12.20 2.69
N ALA A 181 4.05 -11.13 1.99
CA ALA A 181 4.45 -11.22 0.58
C ALA A 181 5.72 -12.07 0.40
N CYS A 182 6.71 -11.92 1.27
CA CYS A 182 7.98 -12.67 1.19
C CYS A 182 7.82 -14.14 1.57
N VAL A 183 7.03 -14.46 2.59
CA VAL A 183 6.91 -15.81 3.16
C VAL A 183 5.86 -16.65 2.45
N PHE A 184 4.74 -16.04 2.05
CA PHE A 184 3.60 -16.76 1.48
C PHE A 184 3.38 -16.46 0.00
N LEU A 185 3.22 -15.19 -0.40
CA LEU A 185 2.84 -14.83 -1.76
C LEU A 185 3.91 -15.24 -2.79
N ILE A 186 5.14 -14.80 -2.61
CA ILE A 186 6.20 -15.04 -3.60
C ILE A 186 6.56 -16.54 -3.71
N PRO A 187 6.67 -17.32 -2.64
CA PRO A 187 6.83 -18.77 -2.75
C PRO A 187 5.65 -19.45 -3.45
N ALA A 188 4.40 -19.03 -3.15
CA ALA A 188 3.22 -19.54 -3.83
C ALA A 188 3.27 -19.25 -5.35
N MET A 189 3.60 -18.01 -5.74
CA MET A 189 3.76 -17.61 -7.16
C MET A 189 4.88 -18.37 -7.88
N ARG A 190 5.89 -18.84 -7.17
CA ARG A 190 6.98 -19.64 -7.77
C ARG A 190 6.54 -21.07 -8.05
N ARG A 191 5.66 -21.63 -7.23
CA ARG A 191 5.20 -23.02 -7.29
C ARG A 191 3.97 -23.20 -8.18
N THR A 192 3.15 -22.17 -8.30
CA THR A 192 1.89 -22.21 -9.07
C THR A 192 2.11 -21.61 -10.46
N ARG A 193 1.63 -22.31 -11.50
CA ARG A 193 1.60 -21.75 -12.85
C ARG A 193 0.40 -20.81 -13.01
N PRO A 194 0.57 -19.67 -13.69
CA PRO A 194 -0.56 -18.84 -14.07
C PRO A 194 -1.55 -19.62 -14.92
N VAL A 195 -2.81 -19.22 -14.89
CA VAL A 195 -3.84 -19.75 -15.81
C VAL A 195 -3.63 -19.08 -17.16
N GLU A 196 -3.36 -19.88 -18.20
CA GLU A 196 -3.25 -19.40 -19.60
C GLU A 196 -4.64 -19.17 -20.21
#